data_ba8107e1e1717cb66fc800a276170426
#
_entry.id   ba8107e1e1717cb66fc800a276170426
#
_cell.length_a   1.000
_cell.length_b   1.000
_cell.length_c   1.000
_cell.angle_alpha   90.00
_cell.angle_beta   90.00
_cell.angle_gamma   90.00
#
_symmetry.space_group_name_H-M   'P 1'
#
loop_
_entity.id
_entity.type
_entity.pdbx_description
1 polymer ?
#
loop_
_entity_poly.entity_id
_entity_poly.type
_entity_poly.pdbx_seq_one_letter_code
_entity_poly.pdbx_strand_id
1 'polypeptide(L)'
;MSVDLGILLLRVLFGGAIAAHGAQKIFGWFGGYGLKGTGGFFESIGFRPGSAFAAMAGLSEFDGGLLLLLGLFTPLGSAAVLATMIVAAVSVHLKSGFFASGNGIEVPFLYASTALALTFFGGGAFSLDALLVVKFLTERYVAFGVIGVAIVGAGVVLAMRHRPQDQPTTT
;
A
#
# COMPACT_ATOMS: atom_id res chain seq x y z
N MET A 1 -10.95 10.68 -23.92
CA MET A 1 -10.19 9.56 -24.51
C MET A 1 -8.72 9.55 -24.09
N SER A 2 -7.96 10.62 -24.25
CA SER A 2 -6.55 10.67 -23.81
C SER A 2 -6.36 10.53 -22.29
N VAL A 3 -7.21 11.17 -21.50
CA VAL A 3 -7.16 11.07 -20.02
C VAL A 3 -7.51 9.66 -19.56
N ASP A 4 -8.57 9.05 -20.09
CA ASP A 4 -8.96 7.68 -19.72
C ASP A 4 -7.90 6.65 -20.06
N LEU A 5 -7.21 6.82 -21.20
CA LEU A 5 -6.09 5.96 -21.57
C LEU A 5 -4.90 6.17 -20.61
N GLY A 6 -4.64 7.40 -20.21
CA GLY A 6 -3.63 7.70 -19.19
C GLY A 6 -3.93 7.03 -17.84
N ILE A 7 -5.19 7.08 -17.39
CA ILE A 7 -5.64 6.41 -16.17
C ILE A 7 -5.50 4.89 -16.31
N LEU A 8 -5.89 4.30 -17.44
CA LEU A 8 -5.72 2.87 -17.71
C LEU A 8 -4.25 2.47 -17.59
N LEU A 9 -3.34 3.15 -18.28
CA LEU A 9 -1.91 2.86 -18.25
C LEU A 9 -1.36 2.98 -16.83
N LEU A 10 -1.71 4.05 -16.12
CA LEU A 10 -1.30 4.25 -14.73
C LEU A 10 -1.76 3.11 -13.83
N ARG A 11 -3.03 2.69 -13.93
CA ARG A 11 -3.57 1.59 -13.13
C ARG A 11 -2.89 0.26 -13.44
N VAL A 12 -2.68 -0.05 -14.73
CA VAL A 12 -2.07 -1.33 -15.14
C VAL A 12 -0.63 -1.41 -14.65
N LEU A 13 0.16 -0.36 -14.86
CA LEU A 13 1.57 -0.35 -14.48
C LEU A 13 1.73 -0.27 -12.96
N PHE A 14 1.05 0.67 -12.33
CA PHE A 14 1.15 0.88 -10.89
C PHE A 14 0.49 -0.25 -10.10
N GLY A 15 -0.76 -0.62 -10.45
CA GLY A 15 -1.47 -1.72 -9.79
C GLY A 15 -0.75 -3.05 -9.93
N GLY A 16 -0.20 -3.34 -11.12
CA GLY A 16 0.62 -4.53 -11.37
C GLY A 16 1.90 -4.55 -10.52
N ALA A 17 2.60 -3.42 -10.43
CA ALA A 17 3.80 -3.30 -9.61
C ALA A 17 3.50 -3.53 -8.12
N ILE A 18 2.45 -2.91 -7.59
CA ILE A 18 2.03 -3.08 -6.19
C ILE A 18 1.57 -4.51 -5.90
N ALA A 19 0.80 -5.13 -6.81
CA ALA A 19 0.41 -6.53 -6.67
C ALA A 19 1.64 -7.46 -6.65
N ALA A 20 2.66 -7.19 -7.47
CA ALA A 20 3.91 -7.92 -7.44
C ALA A 20 4.65 -7.77 -6.09
N HIS A 21 4.67 -6.57 -5.49
CA HIS A 21 5.22 -6.35 -4.14
C HIS A 21 4.46 -7.14 -3.06
N GLY A 22 3.13 -7.18 -3.14
CA GLY A 22 2.33 -8.03 -2.26
C GLY A 22 2.64 -9.51 -2.44
N ALA A 23 2.75 -9.97 -3.69
CA ALA A 23 3.11 -11.35 -4.02
C ALA A 23 4.51 -11.74 -3.50
N GLN A 24 5.49 -10.83 -3.52
CA GLN A 24 6.79 -11.03 -2.89
C GLN A 24 6.67 -11.33 -1.40
N LYS A 25 5.79 -10.60 -0.70
CA LYS A 25 5.61 -10.74 0.75
C LYS A 25 4.86 -12.02 1.14
N ILE A 26 3.86 -12.41 0.34
CA ILE A 26 2.99 -13.56 0.67
C ILE A 26 3.57 -14.86 0.13
N PHE A 27 3.85 -14.90 -1.18
CA PHE A 27 4.19 -16.12 -1.90
C PHE A 27 5.70 -16.30 -2.11
N GLY A 28 6.50 -15.25 -1.89
CA GLY A 28 7.93 -15.26 -2.19
C GLY A 28 8.23 -15.18 -3.69
N TRP A 29 7.26 -14.80 -4.53
CA TRP A 29 7.45 -14.64 -5.97
C TRP A 29 8.41 -13.48 -6.28
N PHE A 30 8.94 -13.46 -7.50
CA PHE A 30 9.82 -12.38 -7.99
C PHE A 30 11.04 -12.11 -7.08
N GLY A 31 11.59 -13.15 -6.44
CA GLY A 31 12.72 -13.02 -5.52
C GLY A 31 12.35 -12.49 -4.12
N GLY A 32 11.08 -12.53 -3.75
CA GLY A 32 10.61 -12.14 -2.43
C GLY A 32 10.90 -13.19 -1.35
N TYR A 33 10.72 -12.81 -0.09
CA TYR A 33 11.02 -13.65 1.07
C TYR A 33 9.84 -14.49 1.56
N GLY A 34 8.67 -14.33 0.94
CA GLY A 34 7.45 -14.99 1.37
C GLY A 34 7.00 -14.56 2.78
N LEU A 35 5.93 -15.16 3.25
CA LEU A 35 5.33 -14.78 4.53
C LEU A 35 6.27 -14.98 5.72
N LYS A 36 7.08 -16.04 5.71
CA LYS A 36 8.01 -16.35 6.81
C LYS A 36 9.15 -15.34 6.91
N GLY A 37 9.83 -15.04 5.80
CA GLY A 37 10.95 -14.10 5.81
C GLY A 37 10.48 -12.66 6.03
N THR A 38 9.38 -12.27 5.38
CA THR A 38 8.74 -10.97 5.60
C THR A 38 8.28 -10.83 7.06
N GLY A 39 7.72 -11.88 7.66
CA GLY A 39 7.32 -11.90 9.07
C GLY A 39 8.49 -11.66 10.03
N GLY A 40 9.62 -12.32 9.78
CA GLY A 40 10.85 -12.08 10.55
C GLY A 40 11.33 -10.62 10.48
N PHE A 41 11.26 -10.02 9.30
CA PHE A 41 11.55 -8.59 9.14
C PHE A 41 10.57 -7.71 9.95
N PHE A 42 9.27 -7.98 9.89
CA PHE A 42 8.28 -7.22 10.67
C PHE A 42 8.52 -7.32 12.18
N GLU A 43 8.90 -8.51 12.67
CA GLU A 43 9.26 -8.68 14.09
C GLU A 43 10.49 -7.85 14.48
N SER A 44 11.51 -7.81 13.61
CA SER A 44 12.72 -7.03 13.87
C SER A 44 12.48 -5.53 13.98
N ILE A 45 11.41 -5.03 13.33
CA ILE A 45 11.01 -3.62 13.40
C ILE A 45 9.88 -3.37 14.41
N GLY A 46 9.51 -4.36 15.23
CA GLY A 46 8.60 -4.20 16.37
C GLY A 46 7.15 -4.57 16.15
N PHE A 47 6.77 -5.14 14.99
CA PHE A 47 5.42 -5.65 14.75
C PHE A 47 5.30 -7.13 15.15
N ARG A 48 4.49 -7.45 16.15
CA ARG A 48 4.33 -8.81 16.68
C ARG A 48 2.86 -9.20 16.79
N PRO A 49 2.48 -10.42 16.31
CA PRO A 49 3.31 -11.42 15.60
C PRO A 49 3.62 -10.98 14.16
N GLY A 50 4.90 -11.09 13.74
CA GLY A 50 5.35 -10.55 12.45
C GLY A 50 4.67 -11.18 11.24
N SER A 51 4.33 -12.48 11.30
CA SER A 51 3.61 -13.16 10.22
C SER A 51 2.22 -12.57 9.95
N ALA A 52 1.49 -12.15 10.99
CA ALA A 52 0.18 -11.52 10.84
C ALA A 52 0.30 -10.15 10.16
N PHE A 53 1.27 -9.32 10.57
CA PHE A 53 1.52 -8.02 9.95
C PHE A 53 2.07 -8.16 8.53
N ALA A 54 2.91 -9.15 8.26
CA ALA A 54 3.38 -9.47 6.92
C ALA A 54 2.23 -9.91 6.00
N ALA A 55 1.30 -10.74 6.50
CA ALA A 55 0.11 -11.14 5.75
C ALA A 55 -0.79 -9.93 5.47
N MET A 56 -1.05 -9.10 6.47
CA MET A 56 -1.87 -7.90 6.31
C MET A 56 -1.27 -6.92 5.29
N ALA A 57 0.03 -6.61 5.40
CA ALA A 57 0.70 -5.75 4.43
C ALA A 57 0.73 -6.36 3.02
N GLY A 58 1.07 -7.65 2.92
CA GLY A 58 1.12 -8.36 1.66
C GLY A 58 -0.24 -8.45 0.96
N LEU A 59 -1.32 -8.75 1.70
CA LEU A 59 -2.69 -8.77 1.16
C LEU A 59 -3.15 -7.36 0.76
N SER A 60 -2.88 -6.34 1.59
CA SER A 60 -3.23 -4.97 1.24
C SER A 60 -2.57 -4.50 -0.06
N GLU A 61 -1.32 -4.88 -0.31
CA GLU A 61 -0.62 -4.57 -1.56
C GLU A 61 -1.09 -5.47 -2.71
N PHE A 62 -1.25 -6.77 -2.48
CA PHE A 62 -1.63 -7.71 -3.53
C PHE A 62 -3.06 -7.44 -4.01
N ASP A 63 -4.03 -7.47 -3.10
CA ASP A 63 -5.43 -7.27 -3.43
C ASP A 63 -5.69 -5.81 -3.84
N GLY A 64 -5.10 -4.83 -3.11
CA GLY A 64 -5.18 -3.42 -3.47
C GLY A 64 -4.61 -3.14 -4.85
N GLY A 65 -3.46 -3.75 -5.19
CA GLY A 65 -2.84 -3.66 -6.52
C GLY A 65 -3.70 -4.29 -7.60
N LEU A 66 -4.31 -5.45 -7.36
CA LEU A 66 -5.23 -6.10 -8.30
C LEU A 66 -6.51 -5.26 -8.52
N LEU A 67 -7.08 -4.70 -7.46
CA LEU A 67 -8.23 -3.81 -7.57
C LEU A 67 -7.91 -2.60 -8.44
N LEU A 68 -6.75 -1.98 -8.26
CA LEU A 68 -6.29 -0.88 -9.09
C LEU A 68 -6.03 -1.30 -10.53
N LEU A 69 -5.35 -2.42 -10.77
CA LEU A 69 -5.07 -2.95 -12.10
C LEU A 69 -6.36 -3.15 -12.88
N LEU A 70 -7.36 -3.79 -12.28
CA LEU A 70 -8.66 -4.06 -12.88
C LEU A 70 -9.55 -2.80 -12.95
N GLY A 71 -9.26 -1.78 -12.13
CA GLY A 71 -10.16 -0.64 -11.93
C GLY A 71 -11.47 -1.06 -11.29
N LEU A 72 -11.39 -1.96 -10.33
CA LEU A 72 -12.52 -2.47 -9.55
C LEU A 72 -12.44 -1.93 -8.14
N PHE A 73 -13.51 -1.31 -7.65
CA PHE A 73 -13.51 -0.62 -6.36
C PHE A 73 -12.24 0.24 -6.17
N THR A 74 -11.91 1.02 -7.22
CA THR A 74 -10.66 1.78 -7.30
C THR A 74 -10.32 2.56 -6.03
N PRO A 75 -11.26 3.28 -5.37
CA PRO A 75 -10.95 3.99 -4.13
C PRO A 75 -10.53 3.07 -2.97
N LEU A 76 -11.09 1.87 -2.89
CA LEU A 76 -10.72 0.89 -1.84
C LEU A 76 -9.32 0.32 -2.08
N GLY A 77 -9.01 -0.04 -3.33
CA GLY A 77 -7.65 -0.47 -3.71
C GLY A 77 -6.62 0.62 -3.40
N SER A 78 -6.94 1.88 -3.73
CA SER A 78 -6.12 3.04 -3.41
C SER A 78 -5.92 3.21 -1.90
N ALA A 79 -6.99 3.07 -1.10
CA ALA A 79 -6.92 3.21 0.36
C ALA A 79 -6.02 2.14 0.99
N ALA A 80 -6.12 0.88 0.54
CA ALA A 80 -5.28 -0.22 1.01
C ALA A 80 -3.79 0.06 0.74
N VAL A 81 -3.46 0.49 -0.48
CA VAL A 81 -2.09 0.87 -0.85
C VAL A 81 -1.62 2.07 -0.06
N LEU A 82 -2.44 3.14 0.06
CA LEU A 82 -2.09 4.35 0.80
C LEU A 82 -1.78 4.04 2.27
N ALA A 83 -2.62 3.25 2.94
CA ALA A 83 -2.39 2.86 4.33
C ALA A 83 -1.08 2.10 4.50
N THR A 84 -0.80 1.14 3.61
CA THR A 84 0.44 0.35 3.66
C THR A 84 1.67 1.23 3.41
N MET A 85 1.60 2.18 2.48
CA MET A 85 2.70 3.10 2.20
C MET A 85 2.95 4.08 3.35
N ILE A 86 1.92 4.54 4.06
CA ILE A 86 2.09 5.36 5.28
C ILE A 86 2.82 4.53 6.36
N VAL A 87 2.39 3.29 6.61
CA VAL A 87 3.04 2.42 7.58
C VAL A 87 4.49 2.17 7.19
N ALA A 88 4.78 1.84 5.93
CA ALA A 88 6.14 1.59 5.44
C ALA A 88 7.02 2.84 5.58
N ALA A 89 6.51 4.01 5.16
CA ALA A 89 7.23 5.27 5.28
C ALA A 89 7.64 5.55 6.74
N VAL A 90 6.69 5.47 7.67
CA VAL A 90 6.92 5.82 9.07
C VAL A 90 7.76 4.78 9.81
N SER A 91 7.50 3.48 9.56
CA SER A 91 8.14 2.41 10.33
C SER A 91 9.55 2.05 9.87
N VAL A 92 9.86 2.26 8.58
CA VAL A 92 11.11 1.79 7.97
C VAL A 92 11.95 2.96 7.43
N HIS A 93 11.34 3.85 6.64
CA HIS A 93 12.08 4.74 5.75
C HIS A 93 12.31 6.16 6.29
N LEU A 94 11.44 6.67 7.17
CA LEU A 94 11.43 8.07 7.58
C LEU A 94 12.77 8.53 8.22
N LYS A 95 13.43 7.65 8.96
CA LYS A 95 14.71 7.94 9.62
C LYS A 95 15.88 8.03 8.63
N SER A 96 15.72 7.50 7.43
CA SER A 96 16.76 7.46 6.38
C SER A 96 16.67 8.64 5.40
N GLY A 97 15.82 9.64 5.68
CA GLY A 97 15.64 10.81 4.84
C GLY A 97 14.70 10.58 3.66
N PHE A 98 14.89 11.36 2.59
CA PHE A 98 13.98 11.34 1.44
C PHE A 98 14.38 10.30 0.38
N PHE A 99 15.63 10.32 -0.09
CA PHE A 99 16.06 9.61 -1.29
C PHE A 99 16.17 8.09 -1.11
N ALA A 100 15.70 7.35 -2.13
CA ALA A 100 15.71 5.88 -2.16
C ALA A 100 17.13 5.28 -2.08
N SER A 101 18.14 5.98 -2.60
CA SER A 101 19.55 5.57 -2.51
C SER A 101 20.03 5.42 -1.06
N GLY A 102 19.43 6.17 -0.13
CA GLY A 102 19.67 6.06 1.31
C GLY A 102 18.60 5.25 2.05
N ASN A 103 17.77 4.47 1.36
CA ASN A 103 16.62 3.78 1.92
C ASN A 103 15.53 4.73 2.50
N GLY A 104 15.45 5.95 1.94
CA GLY A 104 14.49 6.98 2.35
C GLY A 104 13.07 6.74 1.85
N ILE A 105 12.19 7.71 2.14
CA ILE A 105 10.74 7.61 1.90
C ILE A 105 10.32 7.77 0.44
N GLU A 106 11.24 8.02 -0.50
CA GLU A 106 10.93 8.35 -1.91
C GLU A 106 9.96 7.33 -2.56
N VAL A 107 10.25 6.04 -2.42
CA VAL A 107 9.40 4.99 -3.02
C VAL A 107 8.02 4.93 -2.36
N PRO A 108 7.88 4.83 -1.02
CA PRO A 108 6.57 4.92 -0.37
C PRO A 108 5.82 6.22 -0.70
N PHE A 109 6.53 7.34 -0.82
CA PHE A 109 5.92 8.62 -1.17
C PHE A 109 5.35 8.63 -2.58
N LEU A 110 6.09 8.15 -3.58
CA LEU A 110 5.61 8.06 -4.96
C LEU A 110 4.41 7.12 -5.08
N TYR A 111 4.45 6.00 -4.36
CA TYR A 111 3.34 5.05 -4.35
C TYR A 111 2.11 5.61 -3.64
N ALA A 112 2.28 6.24 -2.49
CA ALA A 112 1.19 6.92 -1.78
C ALA A 112 0.56 8.03 -2.62
N SER A 113 1.38 8.86 -3.28
CA SER A 113 0.93 9.95 -4.15
C SER A 113 0.13 9.44 -5.34
N THR A 114 0.57 8.33 -5.97
CA THR A 114 -0.14 7.70 -7.09
C THR A 114 -1.48 7.11 -6.63
N ALA A 115 -1.50 6.40 -5.49
CA ALA A 115 -2.73 5.87 -4.91
C ALA A 115 -3.71 7.00 -4.56
N LEU A 116 -3.22 8.09 -3.97
CA LEU A 116 -4.02 9.26 -3.65
C LEU A 116 -4.63 9.88 -4.91
N ALA A 117 -3.86 10.05 -5.98
CA ALA A 117 -4.36 10.57 -7.25
C ALA A 117 -5.46 9.67 -7.84
N LEU A 118 -5.25 8.34 -7.85
CA LEU A 118 -6.23 7.38 -8.33
C LEU A 118 -7.52 7.36 -7.49
N THR A 119 -7.45 7.71 -6.20
CA THR A 119 -8.65 7.85 -5.35
C THR A 119 -9.59 8.93 -5.91
N PHE A 120 -9.04 10.03 -6.44
CA PHE A 120 -9.84 11.13 -6.99
C PHE A 120 -10.20 10.93 -8.47
N PHE A 121 -9.32 10.35 -9.27
CA PHE A 121 -9.60 10.06 -10.68
C PHE A 121 -10.58 8.91 -10.87
N GLY A 122 -10.64 7.98 -9.89
CA GLY A 122 -11.39 6.73 -10.04
C GLY A 122 -10.76 5.82 -11.09
N GLY A 123 -11.54 4.83 -11.53
CA GLY A 123 -11.07 3.83 -12.49
C GLY A 123 -10.97 4.31 -13.95
N GLY A 124 -11.57 5.46 -14.31
CA GLY A 124 -11.69 5.92 -15.68
C GLY A 124 -12.64 5.06 -16.53
N ALA A 125 -12.83 5.44 -17.79
CA ALA A 125 -13.78 4.79 -18.69
C ALA A 125 -13.43 3.32 -19.02
N PHE A 126 -12.14 2.96 -18.95
CA PHE A 126 -11.66 1.59 -19.23
C PHE A 126 -11.48 0.77 -17.94
N SER A 127 -12.47 0.77 -17.05
CA SER A 127 -12.41 0.11 -15.74
C SER A 127 -13.62 -0.80 -15.51
N LEU A 128 -13.48 -1.77 -14.61
CA LEU A 128 -14.62 -2.56 -14.16
C LEU A 128 -15.63 -1.71 -13.38
N ASP A 129 -15.19 -0.65 -12.68
CA ASP A 129 -16.08 0.30 -12.02
C ASP A 129 -17.02 0.98 -13.03
N ALA A 130 -16.50 1.36 -14.21
CA ALA A 130 -17.31 1.93 -15.26
C ALA A 130 -18.27 0.92 -15.89
N LEU A 131 -17.82 -0.31 -16.12
CA LEU A 131 -18.63 -1.41 -16.67
C LEU A 131 -19.78 -1.80 -15.72
N LEU A 132 -19.53 -1.88 -14.42
CA LEU A 132 -20.50 -2.22 -13.39
C LEU A 132 -21.39 -1.04 -12.98
N VAL A 133 -21.16 0.14 -13.58
CA VAL A 133 -21.92 1.39 -13.31
C VAL A 133 -21.90 1.78 -11.83
N VAL A 134 -20.77 1.56 -11.14
CA VAL A 134 -20.61 1.86 -9.70
C VAL A 134 -20.25 3.36 -9.52
N LYS A 135 -21.09 4.24 -10.04
CA LYS A 135 -20.82 5.71 -10.10
C LYS A 135 -20.61 6.35 -8.75
N PHE A 136 -21.22 5.84 -7.67
CA PHE A 136 -21.06 6.44 -6.35
C PHE A 136 -19.60 6.40 -5.84
N LEU A 137 -18.78 5.48 -6.36
CA LEU A 137 -17.36 5.39 -5.98
C LEU A 137 -16.53 6.59 -6.45
N THR A 138 -17.01 7.34 -7.44
CA THR A 138 -16.33 8.54 -7.95
C THR A 138 -16.74 9.82 -7.23
N GLU A 139 -17.65 9.70 -6.27
CA GLU A 139 -18.10 10.84 -5.47
C GLU A 139 -17.00 11.32 -4.52
N ARG A 140 -16.80 12.63 -4.44
CA ARG A 140 -15.72 13.21 -3.62
C ARG A 140 -15.81 12.86 -2.14
N TYR A 141 -17.00 12.69 -1.58
CA TYR A 141 -17.15 12.27 -0.19
C TYR A 141 -16.67 10.84 0.05
N VAL A 142 -16.78 9.95 -0.95
CA VAL A 142 -16.21 8.59 -0.89
C VAL A 142 -14.68 8.70 -0.90
N ALA A 143 -14.11 9.52 -1.78
CA ALA A 143 -12.66 9.74 -1.84
C ALA A 143 -12.11 10.21 -0.47
N PHE A 144 -12.70 11.24 0.12
CA PHE A 144 -12.30 11.71 1.46
C PHE A 144 -12.53 10.67 2.56
N GLY A 145 -13.64 9.93 2.48
CA GLY A 145 -13.94 8.85 3.43
C GLY A 145 -12.88 7.74 3.43
N VAL A 146 -12.52 7.24 2.25
CA VAL A 146 -11.50 6.16 2.14
C VAL A 146 -10.10 6.64 2.50
N ILE A 147 -9.75 7.89 2.20
CA ILE A 147 -8.49 8.50 2.65
C ILE A 147 -8.46 8.57 4.19
N GLY A 148 -9.56 9.03 4.81
CA GLY A 148 -9.69 9.05 6.26
C GLY A 148 -9.52 7.66 6.88
N VAL A 149 -10.16 6.64 6.30
CA VAL A 149 -10.01 5.24 6.72
C VAL A 149 -8.56 4.75 6.57
N ALA A 150 -7.90 5.09 5.46
CA ALA A 150 -6.50 4.72 5.23
C ALA A 150 -5.56 5.33 6.28
N ILE A 151 -5.73 6.61 6.60
CA ILE A 151 -4.91 7.32 7.60
C ILE A 151 -5.15 6.75 9.00
N VAL A 152 -6.42 6.57 9.39
CA VAL A 152 -6.77 6.00 10.70
C VAL A 152 -6.28 4.56 10.81
N GLY A 153 -6.49 3.74 9.79
CA GLY A 153 -6.00 2.35 9.75
C GLY A 153 -4.48 2.27 9.86
N ALA A 154 -3.75 3.11 9.12
CA ALA A 154 -2.29 3.21 9.24
C ALA A 154 -1.87 3.63 10.65
N GLY A 155 -2.54 4.61 11.25
CA GLY A 155 -2.31 5.05 12.61
C GLY A 155 -2.51 3.94 13.65
N VAL A 156 -3.58 3.16 13.51
CA VAL A 156 -3.84 2.00 14.38
C VAL A 156 -2.73 0.96 14.25
N VAL A 157 -2.33 0.61 13.03
CA VAL A 157 -1.23 -0.35 12.80
C VAL A 157 0.08 0.15 13.40
N LEU A 158 0.40 1.43 13.23
CA LEU A 158 1.60 2.04 13.83
C LEU A 158 1.55 2.06 15.36
N ALA A 159 0.37 2.27 15.95
CA ALA A 159 0.18 2.24 17.40
C ALA A 159 0.37 0.82 17.99
N MET A 160 0.14 -0.23 17.20
CA MET A 160 0.38 -1.62 17.59
C MET A 160 1.88 -2.01 17.54
N ARG A 161 2.73 -1.13 17.03
CA ARG A 161 4.17 -1.36 16.96
C ARG A 161 4.80 -1.28 18.34
N HIS A 162 5.40 -2.35 18.79
CA HIS A 162 6.21 -2.37 20.03
C HIS A 162 7.53 -1.65 19.75
N ARG A 163 7.92 -0.73 20.63
CA ARG A 163 9.28 -0.18 20.57
C ARG A 163 10.26 -1.33 20.84
N PRO A 164 11.34 -1.48 20.06
CA PRO A 164 12.41 -2.39 20.44
C PRO A 164 12.83 -2.01 21.88
N GLN A 165 12.74 -2.94 22.81
CA GLN A 165 13.32 -2.73 24.12
C GLN A 165 14.82 -2.57 23.89
N ASP A 166 15.39 -1.48 24.39
CA ASP A 166 16.83 -1.33 24.47
C ASP A 166 17.35 -2.57 25.20
N GLN A 167 18.07 -3.42 24.47
CA GLN A 167 18.72 -4.55 25.13
C GLN A 167 19.70 -3.92 26.11
N PRO A 168 19.68 -4.31 27.40
CA PRO A 168 20.67 -3.83 28.34
C PRO A 168 22.04 -4.18 27.74
N THR A 169 22.87 -3.16 27.54
CA THR A 169 24.27 -3.32 27.18
C THR A 169 24.92 -4.11 28.29
N THR A 170 25.12 -5.41 28.06
CA THR A 170 25.97 -6.23 28.91
C THR A 170 27.38 -5.70 28.75
N THR A 171 27.78 -4.85 29.69
CA THR A 171 29.18 -4.46 29.90
C THR A 171 29.99 -5.64 30.41
#